data_f6f4e457fdaec05cb73fc1af6454ac95
#
_entry.id   f6f4e457fdaec05cb73fc1af6454ac95
#
_cell.length_a   1.000
_cell.length_b   1.000
_cell.length_c   1.000
_cell.angle_alpha   90.00
_cell.angle_beta   90.00
_cell.angle_gamma   90.00
#
_symmetry.space_group_name_H-M   'P 1'
#
loop_
_entity.id
_entity.type
_entity.pdbx_description
1 polymer ?
#
loop_
_entity_poly.entity_id
_entity_poly.type
_entity_poly.pdbx_seq_one_letter_code
_entity_poly.pdbx_strand_id
1 'polypeptide(L)'
;MAQKNSGGRKKARAWLLSAIFDLCLTGAVLCVFALFHHVLPQLRLGAEGVPAPVATVAAGGGAEYNKENGDAALTWREKFAEHFSASVISGESSYSSPDVSVTVTKHSSTEAYPALTYYVADIYIAQIENFRTSFADGQTADAPETIAGQNAAVVAINGDYCTNQTEGFLVRNGQVYLTEQTTADICVLYYDGRMETYAPDEYLVDEVLGDRPYQVWKFGPELLESDGSAKSVFNTSDVLTGLHP
;
A
#
# COMPACT_ATOMS: atom_id res chain seq x y z
N MET A 1 79.74 -13.80 -6.54
CA MET A 1 78.67 -14.00 -7.55
C MET A 1 77.34 -13.83 -6.90
N ALA A 2 76.65 -12.70 -7.19
CA ALA A 2 75.34 -12.41 -6.61
C ALA A 2 74.26 -12.80 -7.65
N GLN A 3 73.52 -13.87 -7.44
CA GLN A 3 72.47 -14.29 -8.32
C GLN A 3 71.22 -13.42 -8.06
N LYS A 4 70.91 -12.61 -9.04
CA LYS A 4 69.89 -11.56 -9.02
C LYS A 4 68.50 -12.17 -8.94
N ASN A 5 67.77 -11.96 -7.84
CA ASN A 5 66.45 -12.48 -7.53
C ASN A 5 65.37 -11.76 -8.41
N SER A 6 65.35 -12.04 -9.73
CA SER A 6 64.44 -11.41 -10.70
C SER A 6 63.07 -12.06 -10.77
N GLY A 7 62.94 -13.30 -10.27
CA GLY A 7 61.67 -14.06 -10.32
C GLY A 7 60.62 -13.59 -9.30
N GLY A 8 61.04 -13.15 -8.12
CA GLY A 8 60.12 -12.70 -7.08
C GLY A 8 59.42 -11.37 -7.43
N ARG A 9 60.17 -10.47 -8.07
CA ARG A 9 59.59 -9.17 -8.50
C ARG A 9 58.57 -9.31 -9.62
N LYS A 10 58.72 -10.25 -10.53
CA LYS A 10 57.75 -10.53 -11.61
C LYS A 10 56.45 -11.12 -11.05
N LYS A 11 56.56 -12.05 -10.11
CA LYS A 11 55.36 -12.64 -9.43
C LYS A 11 54.61 -11.61 -8.59
N ALA A 12 55.31 -10.76 -7.83
CA ALA A 12 54.71 -9.69 -7.06
C ALA A 12 53.98 -8.67 -7.94
N ARG A 13 54.57 -8.28 -9.10
CA ARG A 13 53.90 -7.41 -10.08
C ARG A 13 52.64 -8.04 -10.70
N ALA A 14 52.73 -9.31 -11.06
CA ALA A 14 51.59 -10.03 -11.62
C ALA A 14 50.44 -10.11 -10.60
N TRP A 15 50.72 -10.43 -9.32
CA TRP A 15 49.73 -10.46 -8.26
C TRP A 15 49.12 -9.05 -8.01
N LEU A 16 49.95 -7.99 -7.98
CA LEU A 16 49.46 -6.62 -7.82
C LEU A 16 48.55 -6.19 -8.98
N LEU A 17 48.89 -6.53 -10.23
CA LEU A 17 48.07 -6.23 -11.40
C LEU A 17 46.73 -6.99 -11.35
N SER A 18 46.73 -8.26 -10.92
CA SER A 18 45.47 -9.03 -10.71
C SER A 18 44.61 -8.38 -9.64
N ALA A 19 45.16 -8.02 -8.48
CA ALA A 19 44.43 -7.37 -7.42
C ALA A 19 43.81 -6.03 -7.82
N ILE A 20 44.56 -5.23 -8.61
CA ILE A 20 44.05 -3.97 -9.17
C ILE A 20 42.91 -4.25 -10.15
N PHE A 21 43.08 -5.23 -11.03
CA PHE A 21 42.04 -5.62 -11.99
C PHE A 21 40.76 -6.07 -11.28
N ASP A 22 40.88 -6.93 -10.24
CA ASP A 22 39.73 -7.42 -9.46
C ASP A 22 39.03 -6.27 -8.72
N LEU A 23 39.79 -5.31 -8.17
CA LEU A 23 39.23 -4.14 -7.51
C LEU A 23 38.49 -3.24 -8.52
N CYS A 24 39.05 -2.99 -9.71
CA CYS A 24 38.42 -2.21 -10.76
C CYS A 24 37.15 -2.91 -11.28
N LEU A 25 37.18 -4.23 -11.46
CA LEU A 25 36.05 -5.00 -11.92
C LEU A 25 34.91 -4.95 -10.87
N THR A 26 35.23 -5.16 -9.60
CA THR A 26 34.27 -5.07 -8.50
C THR A 26 33.66 -3.66 -8.43
N GLY A 27 34.50 -2.62 -8.54
CA GLY A 27 34.01 -1.23 -8.56
C GLY A 27 33.10 -0.96 -9.75
N ALA A 28 33.42 -1.46 -10.93
CA ALA A 28 32.58 -1.32 -12.11
C ALA A 28 31.22 -2.02 -11.94
N VAL A 29 31.22 -3.24 -11.40
CA VAL A 29 29.98 -3.98 -11.12
C VAL A 29 29.11 -3.25 -10.10
N LEU A 30 29.70 -2.73 -9.03
CA LEU A 30 28.97 -1.94 -8.03
C LEU A 30 28.43 -0.64 -8.61
N CYS A 31 29.19 0.05 -9.48
CA CYS A 31 28.71 1.27 -10.16
C CYS A 31 27.54 0.95 -11.09
N VAL A 32 27.63 -0.14 -11.86
CA VAL A 32 26.52 -0.59 -12.73
C VAL A 32 25.30 -0.95 -11.90
N PHE A 33 25.48 -1.69 -10.82
CA PHE A 33 24.39 -2.04 -9.90
C PHE A 33 23.74 -0.78 -9.31
N ALA A 34 24.53 0.15 -8.79
CA ALA A 34 24.02 1.40 -8.23
C ALA A 34 23.30 2.25 -9.28
N LEU A 35 23.84 2.31 -10.52
CA LEU A 35 23.20 3.00 -11.62
C LEU A 35 21.82 2.42 -11.94
N PHE A 36 21.72 1.10 -12.06
CA PHE A 36 20.45 0.43 -12.35
C PHE A 36 19.48 0.46 -11.18
N HIS A 37 19.96 0.45 -9.94
CA HIS A 37 19.12 0.37 -8.76
C HIS A 37 18.68 1.73 -8.19
N HIS A 38 19.51 2.79 -8.38
CA HIS A 38 19.28 4.07 -7.72
C HIS A 38 19.19 5.28 -8.66
N VAL A 39 19.74 5.18 -9.87
CA VAL A 39 19.85 6.35 -10.78
C VAL A 39 18.94 6.21 -12.00
N LEU A 40 18.93 5.04 -12.64
CA LEU A 40 18.00 4.82 -13.73
C LEU A 40 16.62 4.58 -13.16
N PRO A 41 15.59 5.34 -13.59
CA PRO A 41 14.22 5.00 -13.27
C PRO A 41 14.04 3.54 -13.69
N GLN A 42 13.47 2.73 -12.82
CA GLN A 42 13.14 1.36 -13.14
C GLN A 42 12.14 1.40 -14.30
N LEU A 43 12.64 1.36 -15.51
CA LEU A 43 11.86 1.07 -16.70
C LEU A 43 11.31 -0.35 -16.48
N ARG A 44 10.15 -0.44 -15.85
CA ARG A 44 9.40 -1.69 -15.80
C ARG A 44 8.93 -1.95 -17.22
N LEU A 45 9.69 -2.77 -17.93
CA LEU A 45 9.26 -3.37 -19.19
C LEU A 45 7.98 -4.15 -18.89
N GLY A 46 6.84 -3.64 -19.35
CA GLY A 46 5.54 -4.27 -19.20
C GLY A 46 4.60 -3.72 -18.14
N ALA A 47 4.87 -2.57 -17.52
CA ALA A 47 3.83 -1.85 -16.81
C ALA A 47 2.84 -1.31 -17.85
N GLU A 48 1.91 -2.15 -18.27
CA GLU A 48 0.62 -1.64 -18.76
C GLU A 48 0.05 -0.85 -17.60
N GLY A 49 -0.24 0.42 -17.81
CA GLY A 49 -0.73 1.27 -16.74
C GLY A 49 -2.08 0.81 -16.25
N VAL A 50 -2.56 1.47 -15.20
CA VAL A 50 -3.90 1.18 -14.68
C VAL A 50 -4.88 1.16 -15.84
N PRO A 51 -5.61 0.06 -16.08
CA PRO A 51 -6.59 -0.01 -17.15
C PRO A 51 -7.64 1.10 -16.97
N ALA A 52 -8.27 1.53 -18.05
CA ALA A 52 -9.40 2.44 -17.94
C ALA A 52 -10.55 1.72 -17.18
N PRO A 53 -11.32 2.43 -16.34
CA PRO A 53 -12.43 1.82 -15.64
C PRO A 53 -13.48 1.31 -16.63
N VAL A 54 -13.97 0.09 -16.41
CA VAL A 54 -14.99 -0.55 -17.26
C VAL A 54 -16.41 -0.18 -16.83
N ALA A 55 -16.61 0.22 -15.58
CA ALA A 55 -17.89 0.64 -15.03
C ALA A 55 -17.72 1.57 -13.82
N THR A 56 -18.81 2.24 -13.43
CA THR A 56 -18.88 3.03 -12.20
C THR A 56 -19.99 2.46 -11.32
N VAL A 57 -19.67 2.18 -10.08
CA VAL A 57 -20.67 1.82 -9.07
C VAL A 57 -21.39 3.10 -8.64
N ALA A 58 -22.72 3.11 -8.77
CA ALA A 58 -23.50 4.29 -8.37
C ALA A 58 -23.34 4.53 -6.85
N ALA A 59 -22.93 5.74 -6.48
CA ALA A 59 -23.00 6.18 -5.10
C ALA A 59 -24.46 6.07 -4.63
N GLY A 60 -24.69 5.37 -3.55
CA GLY A 60 -25.98 5.40 -2.87
C GLY A 60 -26.09 6.67 -2.06
N GLY A 61 -27.32 7.08 -1.75
CA GLY A 61 -27.55 8.14 -0.77
C GLY A 61 -26.75 7.85 0.49
N GLY A 62 -26.17 8.89 1.09
CA GLY A 62 -25.12 8.88 2.10
C GLY A 62 -25.18 7.74 3.10
N ALA A 63 -24.02 7.29 3.53
CA ALA A 63 -23.85 6.15 4.41
C ALA A 63 -24.81 6.22 5.62
N GLU A 64 -25.93 5.51 5.55
CA GLU A 64 -26.80 5.26 6.67
C GLU A 64 -26.20 4.10 7.47
N TYR A 65 -25.51 4.41 8.55
CA TYR A 65 -25.01 3.39 9.45
C TYR A 65 -26.18 2.81 10.28
N ASN A 66 -26.46 1.57 9.99
CA ASN A 66 -27.22 0.55 10.73
C ASN A 66 -28.59 0.83 11.36
N LYS A 67 -29.49 0.06 10.83
CA LYS A 67 -30.87 -0.20 11.24
C LYS A 67 -31.01 -1.34 12.27
N GLU A 68 -30.00 -1.67 13.06
CA GLU A 68 -30.14 -2.83 13.96
C GLU A 68 -30.93 -2.58 15.25
N ASN A 69 -31.15 -1.31 15.66
CA ASN A 69 -31.83 -1.03 16.94
C ASN A 69 -33.02 -0.06 16.88
N GLY A 70 -33.60 0.22 15.71
CA GLY A 70 -34.83 1.02 15.63
C GLY A 70 -34.66 2.53 15.82
N ASP A 71 -33.45 3.03 16.01
CA ASP A 71 -33.12 4.46 16.05
C ASP A 71 -32.94 5.01 14.64
N ALA A 72 -33.22 6.31 14.46
CA ALA A 72 -32.96 6.99 13.20
C ALA A 72 -31.51 6.82 12.79
N ALA A 73 -31.26 6.38 11.55
CA ALA A 73 -29.91 6.18 11.04
C ALA A 73 -29.14 7.51 11.09
N LEU A 74 -28.09 7.55 11.92
CA LEU A 74 -27.19 8.70 11.98
C LEU A 74 -26.20 8.66 10.81
N THR A 75 -25.91 9.81 10.23
CA THR A 75 -24.76 9.95 9.33
C THR A 75 -23.45 9.77 10.11
N TRP A 76 -22.35 9.45 9.44
CA TRP A 76 -21.03 9.35 10.09
C TRP A 76 -20.64 10.67 10.79
N ARG A 77 -20.97 11.80 10.17
CA ARG A 77 -20.76 13.14 10.76
C ARG A 77 -21.50 13.27 12.11
N GLU A 78 -22.72 12.79 12.21
CA GLU A 78 -23.49 12.86 13.43
C GLU A 78 -23.00 11.85 14.48
N LYS A 79 -22.66 10.65 14.05
CA LYS A 79 -22.15 9.58 14.93
C LYS A 79 -20.81 9.94 15.56
N PHE A 80 -19.94 10.62 14.84
CA PHE A 80 -18.58 10.99 15.25
C PHE A 80 -18.40 12.51 15.41
N ALA A 81 -19.49 13.22 15.72
CA ALA A 81 -19.51 14.69 15.74
C ALA A 81 -18.45 15.30 16.68
N GLU A 82 -18.09 14.61 17.76
CA GLU A 82 -17.07 15.05 18.74
C GLU A 82 -15.66 15.07 18.17
N HIS A 83 -15.38 14.36 17.09
CA HIS A 83 -14.06 14.33 16.45
C HIS A 83 -13.85 15.47 15.44
N PHE A 84 -14.93 16.07 14.94
CA PHE A 84 -14.86 17.12 13.93
C PHE A 84 -14.83 18.53 14.57
N SER A 85 -14.17 19.45 13.89
CA SER A 85 -14.15 20.88 14.28
C SER A 85 -14.81 21.75 13.22
N ALA A 86 -15.40 22.89 13.64
CA ALA A 86 -16.03 23.84 12.71
C ALA A 86 -15.03 24.52 11.77
N SER A 87 -13.74 24.51 12.12
CA SER A 87 -12.65 25.10 11.33
C SER A 87 -11.44 24.18 11.34
N VAL A 88 -10.53 24.38 10.40
CA VAL A 88 -9.28 23.61 10.36
C VAL A 88 -8.42 23.92 11.59
N ILE A 89 -8.07 22.87 12.32
CA ILE A 89 -7.11 22.87 13.42
C ILE A 89 -6.02 21.87 13.08
N SER A 90 -4.77 22.32 13.02
CA SER A 90 -3.63 21.47 12.69
C SER A 90 -2.59 21.52 13.79
N GLY A 91 -2.16 20.35 14.27
CA GLY A 91 -1.06 20.14 15.19
C GLY A 91 0.08 19.35 14.56
N GLU A 92 1.09 19.01 15.32
CA GLU A 92 2.25 18.24 14.84
C GLU A 92 1.86 16.81 14.42
N SER A 93 0.94 16.18 15.16
CA SER A 93 0.47 14.79 14.90
C SER A 93 -1.04 14.70 14.91
N SER A 94 -1.74 15.80 14.67
CA SER A 94 -3.20 15.84 14.65
C SER A 94 -3.72 16.86 13.64
N TYR A 95 -4.89 16.56 13.09
CA TYR A 95 -5.64 17.43 12.21
C TYR A 95 -7.12 17.28 12.50
N SER A 96 -7.88 18.35 12.50
CA SER A 96 -9.33 18.31 12.57
C SER A 96 -9.94 19.39 11.68
N SER A 97 -11.02 19.04 11.02
CA SER A 97 -11.80 19.90 10.13
C SER A 97 -13.28 19.49 10.20
N PRO A 98 -14.18 20.16 9.46
CA PRO A 98 -15.56 19.70 9.36
C PRO A 98 -15.73 18.29 8.75
N ASP A 99 -14.76 17.82 7.96
CA ASP A 99 -14.93 16.61 7.15
C ASP A 99 -13.96 15.47 7.52
N VAL A 100 -12.83 15.79 8.13
CA VAL A 100 -11.78 14.83 8.45
C VAL A 100 -11.15 15.17 9.79
N SER A 101 -10.94 14.15 10.62
CA SER A 101 -10.12 14.23 11.84
C SER A 101 -9.08 13.11 11.82
N VAL A 102 -7.84 13.44 12.14
CA VAL A 102 -6.72 12.49 12.18
C VAL A 102 -5.91 12.75 13.46
N THR A 103 -5.57 11.68 14.16
CA THR A 103 -4.59 11.70 15.25
C THR A 103 -3.59 10.58 15.05
N VAL A 104 -2.31 10.91 15.01
CA VAL A 104 -1.22 9.93 14.83
C VAL A 104 -0.48 9.75 16.13
N THR A 105 -0.41 8.52 16.62
CA THR A 105 0.27 8.14 17.85
C THR A 105 1.45 7.22 17.54
N LYS A 106 2.63 7.58 18.06
CA LYS A 106 3.83 6.76 17.96
C LYS A 106 3.89 5.78 19.13
N HIS A 107 4.12 4.50 18.80
CA HIS A 107 4.34 3.42 19.76
C HIS A 107 5.73 2.83 19.60
N SER A 108 6.33 2.38 20.70
CA SER A 108 7.61 1.67 20.70
C SER A 108 7.56 0.52 21.68
N SER A 109 8.02 -0.66 21.24
CA SER A 109 8.16 -1.84 22.10
C SER A 109 9.62 -2.27 22.10
N THR A 110 10.18 -2.42 23.29
CA THR A 110 11.52 -2.99 23.54
C THR A 110 11.46 -4.46 23.85
N GLU A 111 10.28 -5.05 24.04
CA GLU A 111 10.07 -6.46 24.29
C GLU A 111 10.21 -7.30 23.02
N ALA A 112 9.97 -6.68 21.85
CA ALA A 112 10.23 -7.30 20.55
C ALA A 112 11.72 -7.24 20.20
N TYR A 113 12.25 -8.28 19.57
CA TYR A 113 13.60 -8.27 19.03
C TYR A 113 13.54 -8.52 17.51
N PRO A 114 14.02 -7.57 16.67
CA PRO A 114 14.53 -6.23 17.02
C PRO A 114 13.45 -5.31 17.62
N ALA A 115 13.87 -4.27 18.34
CA ALA A 115 12.94 -3.28 18.91
C ALA A 115 12.02 -2.71 17.82
N LEU A 116 10.71 -2.70 18.09
CA LEU A 116 9.70 -2.27 17.15
C LEU A 116 9.23 -0.84 17.44
N THR A 117 9.19 -0.02 16.41
CA THR A 117 8.50 1.27 16.44
C THR A 117 7.41 1.28 15.36
N TYR A 118 6.19 1.67 15.72
CA TYR A 118 5.08 1.78 14.80
C TYR A 118 4.21 2.99 15.13
N TYR A 119 3.42 3.41 14.15
CA TYR A 119 2.50 4.54 14.28
C TYR A 119 1.08 4.05 14.06
N VAL A 120 0.16 4.57 14.86
CA VAL A 120 -1.27 4.34 14.71
C VAL A 120 -1.91 5.66 14.34
N ALA A 121 -2.66 5.70 13.25
CA ALA A 121 -3.46 6.84 12.84
C ALA A 121 -4.93 6.52 13.09
N ASP A 122 -5.55 7.24 14.03
CA ASP A 122 -7.00 7.25 14.22
C ASP A 122 -7.60 8.28 13.29
N ILE A 123 -8.47 7.82 12.37
CA ILE A 123 -9.01 8.64 11.30
C ILE A 123 -10.54 8.58 11.35
N TYR A 124 -11.16 9.75 11.41
CA TYR A 124 -12.61 9.92 11.31
C TYR A 124 -12.92 10.74 10.06
N ILE A 125 -13.87 10.25 9.27
CA ILE A 125 -14.32 10.90 8.04
C ILE A 125 -15.82 11.13 8.09
N ALA A 126 -16.26 12.29 7.61
CA ALA A 126 -17.67 12.65 7.60
C ALA A 126 -18.45 11.99 6.46
N GLN A 127 -17.76 11.60 5.41
CA GLN A 127 -18.31 10.94 4.21
C GLN A 127 -17.28 9.96 3.66
N ILE A 128 -17.74 8.88 3.02
CA ILE A 128 -16.87 7.83 2.48
C ILE A 128 -15.90 8.40 1.43
N GLU A 129 -16.30 9.42 0.69
CA GLU A 129 -15.51 10.06 -0.35
C GLU A 129 -14.30 10.85 0.19
N ASN A 130 -14.23 11.06 1.51
CA ASN A 130 -13.03 11.58 2.17
C ASN A 130 -11.91 10.53 2.29
N PHE A 131 -12.21 9.25 2.12
CA PHE A 131 -11.25 8.17 1.95
C PHE A 131 -11.08 7.88 0.46
N ARG A 132 -9.87 8.01 -0.09
CA ARG A 132 -9.62 7.87 -1.52
C ARG A 132 -8.36 7.05 -1.79
N THR A 133 -8.41 6.29 -2.87
CA THR A 133 -7.22 5.69 -3.48
C THR A 133 -6.82 6.50 -4.69
N SER A 134 -5.55 6.83 -4.82
CA SER A 134 -5.00 7.51 -5.99
C SER A 134 -3.87 6.71 -6.61
N PHE A 135 -3.80 6.76 -7.93
CA PHE A 135 -2.71 6.20 -8.72
C PHE A 135 -1.67 7.27 -9.01
N ALA A 136 -0.44 6.85 -9.26
CA ALA A 136 0.59 7.74 -9.79
C ALA A 136 0.20 8.24 -11.19
N ASP A 137 0.44 9.53 -11.46
CA ASP A 137 0.25 10.10 -12.80
C ASP A 137 1.20 9.44 -13.81
N GLY A 138 0.69 9.19 -15.03
CA GLY A 138 1.49 8.66 -16.14
C GLY A 138 1.94 7.20 -15.98
N GLN A 139 1.26 6.43 -15.11
CA GLN A 139 1.47 4.98 -14.98
C GLN A 139 2.84 4.55 -14.42
N THR A 140 3.58 5.45 -13.84
CA THR A 140 4.82 5.17 -13.11
C THR A 140 4.56 5.21 -11.61
N ALA A 141 5.33 4.45 -10.85
CA ALA A 141 5.32 4.58 -9.39
C ALA A 141 5.82 5.97 -9.02
N ASP A 142 5.11 6.65 -8.12
CA ASP A 142 5.52 7.93 -7.58
C ASP A 142 5.58 7.84 -6.04
N ALA A 143 6.28 8.78 -5.42
CA ALA A 143 6.39 8.82 -3.97
C ALA A 143 5.01 9.15 -3.34
N PRO A 144 4.62 8.48 -2.23
CA PRO A 144 3.33 8.74 -1.57
C PRO A 144 3.10 10.21 -1.25
N GLU A 145 4.13 10.96 -0.85
CA GLU A 145 4.05 12.39 -0.57
C GLU A 145 3.72 13.23 -1.81
N THR A 146 4.18 12.83 -3.00
CA THR A 146 3.84 13.50 -4.26
C THR A 146 2.37 13.32 -4.58
N ILE A 147 1.89 12.05 -4.52
CA ILE A 147 0.48 11.72 -4.76
C ILE A 147 -0.43 12.39 -3.72
N ALA A 148 -0.01 12.39 -2.45
CA ALA A 148 -0.72 13.06 -1.37
C ALA A 148 -0.86 14.57 -1.63
N GLY A 149 0.21 15.23 -2.05
CA GLY A 149 0.21 16.66 -2.39
C GLY A 149 -0.72 16.99 -3.56
N GLN A 150 -0.70 16.17 -4.62
CA GLN A 150 -1.58 16.32 -5.79
C GLN A 150 -3.07 16.20 -5.42
N ASN A 151 -3.39 15.39 -4.39
CA ASN A 151 -4.76 15.15 -3.93
C ASN A 151 -5.16 15.97 -2.70
N ALA A 152 -4.31 16.89 -2.23
CA ALA A 152 -4.50 17.65 -0.99
C ALA A 152 -4.86 16.75 0.21
N ALA A 153 -4.23 15.57 0.30
CA ALA A 153 -4.51 14.60 1.35
C ALA A 153 -3.96 15.08 2.70
N VAL A 154 -4.74 14.89 3.76
CA VAL A 154 -4.33 15.18 5.14
C VAL A 154 -3.35 14.11 5.66
N VAL A 155 -3.60 12.86 5.29
CA VAL A 155 -2.76 11.70 5.60
C VAL A 155 -2.76 10.77 4.39
N ALA A 156 -1.65 10.10 4.13
CA ALA A 156 -1.54 9.11 3.07
C ALA A 156 -0.60 7.98 3.49
N ILE A 157 -0.88 6.80 2.98
CA ILE A 157 -0.03 5.61 3.06
C ILE A 157 0.08 4.98 1.68
N ASN A 158 1.12 4.18 1.47
CA ASN A 158 1.20 3.32 0.29
C ASN A 158 0.08 2.25 0.32
N GLY A 159 -0.38 1.87 -0.86
CA GLY A 159 -1.39 0.84 -1.06
C GLY A 159 -0.83 -0.47 -1.59
N ASP A 160 -1.70 -1.24 -2.23
CA ASP A 160 -1.37 -2.48 -2.91
C ASP A 160 -0.68 -2.25 -4.28
N TYR A 161 -0.28 -3.32 -4.94
CA TYR A 161 0.39 -3.30 -6.25
C TYR A 161 -0.60 -3.27 -7.43
N CYS A 162 -1.73 -2.60 -7.31
CA CYS A 162 -2.80 -2.62 -8.31
C CYS A 162 -2.37 -2.14 -9.71
N THR A 163 -1.36 -1.28 -9.80
CA THR A 163 -0.84 -0.78 -11.09
C THR A 163 -0.18 -1.86 -11.96
N ASN A 164 0.14 -3.01 -11.38
CA ASN A 164 0.74 -4.14 -12.10
C ASN A 164 -0.25 -5.31 -12.28
N GLN A 165 -1.51 -5.12 -11.90
CA GLN A 165 -2.53 -6.15 -12.01
C GLN A 165 -3.24 -6.02 -13.35
N THR A 166 -3.20 -7.07 -14.14
CA THR A 166 -3.97 -7.22 -15.38
C THR A 166 -5.20 -8.12 -15.20
N GLU A 167 -5.26 -8.84 -14.07
CA GLU A 167 -6.29 -9.81 -13.71
C GLU A 167 -6.70 -9.63 -12.25
N GLY A 168 -7.92 -10.03 -11.92
CA GLY A 168 -8.48 -10.01 -10.58
C GLY A 168 -9.66 -9.07 -10.41
N PHE A 169 -10.00 -8.76 -9.16
CA PHE A 169 -11.12 -7.90 -8.83
C PHE A 169 -10.61 -6.58 -8.25
N LEU A 170 -10.84 -5.49 -8.94
CA LEU A 170 -10.31 -4.16 -8.60
C LEU A 170 -11.38 -3.08 -8.73
N VAL A 171 -11.73 -2.47 -7.61
CA VAL A 171 -12.59 -1.27 -7.54
C VAL A 171 -11.85 -0.19 -6.75
N ARG A 172 -11.82 1.03 -7.28
CA ARG A 172 -11.23 2.21 -6.62
C ARG A 172 -12.17 3.40 -6.71
N ASN A 173 -12.52 3.97 -5.56
CA ASN A 173 -13.44 5.11 -5.45
C ASN A 173 -14.74 4.90 -6.24
N GLY A 174 -15.31 3.69 -6.20
CA GLY A 174 -16.49 3.30 -6.95
C GLY A 174 -16.27 3.09 -8.46
N GLN A 175 -15.05 3.23 -8.97
CA GLN A 175 -14.73 2.89 -10.35
C GLN A 175 -14.26 1.43 -10.43
N VAL A 176 -14.88 0.65 -11.29
CA VAL A 176 -14.56 -0.77 -11.53
C VAL A 176 -13.51 -0.87 -12.62
N TYR A 177 -12.40 -1.49 -12.33
CA TYR A 177 -11.28 -1.66 -13.26
C TYR A 177 -11.15 -3.10 -13.75
N LEU A 178 -11.26 -4.08 -12.84
CA LEU A 178 -11.13 -5.50 -13.12
C LEU A 178 -12.28 -6.25 -12.43
N THR A 179 -12.79 -7.31 -13.07
CA THR A 179 -13.94 -8.08 -12.59
C THR A 179 -13.72 -9.59 -12.61
N GLU A 180 -12.48 -10.04 -12.54
CA GLU A 180 -12.16 -11.46 -12.56
C GLU A 180 -12.02 -12.02 -11.15
N GLN A 181 -12.43 -13.28 -10.96
CA GLN A 181 -12.21 -13.98 -9.70
C GLN A 181 -10.72 -14.12 -9.42
N THR A 182 -10.32 -14.00 -8.14
CA THR A 182 -8.93 -14.11 -7.71
C THR A 182 -8.72 -15.31 -6.79
N THR A 183 -7.47 -15.75 -6.65
CA THR A 183 -7.04 -16.79 -5.71
C THR A 183 -6.58 -16.23 -4.37
N ALA A 184 -6.49 -14.91 -4.25
CA ALA A 184 -6.18 -14.22 -3.00
C ALA A 184 -7.46 -13.80 -2.28
N ASP A 185 -7.34 -13.58 -0.97
CA ASP A 185 -8.38 -12.91 -0.21
C ASP A 185 -8.58 -11.48 -0.72
N ILE A 186 -9.81 -11.01 -0.66
CA ILE A 186 -10.15 -9.62 -0.98
C ILE A 186 -10.66 -8.89 0.26
N CYS A 187 -10.39 -7.60 0.32
CA CYS A 187 -10.99 -6.69 1.28
C CYS A 187 -11.89 -5.71 0.53
N VAL A 188 -13.14 -5.60 0.95
CA VAL A 188 -14.16 -4.76 0.33
C VAL A 188 -14.62 -3.70 1.32
N LEU A 189 -14.53 -2.44 0.92
CA LEU A 189 -15.17 -1.32 1.61
C LEU A 189 -16.37 -0.89 0.78
N TYR A 190 -17.55 -0.95 1.37
CA TYR A 190 -18.80 -0.57 0.74
C TYR A 190 -19.12 0.92 0.96
N TYR A 191 -20.03 1.46 0.15
CA TYR A 191 -20.49 2.86 0.29
C TYR A 191 -21.19 3.14 1.62
N ASP A 192 -21.75 2.13 2.28
CA ASP A 192 -22.35 2.24 3.61
C ASP A 192 -21.33 2.19 4.76
N GLY A 193 -20.06 1.99 4.45
CA GLY A 193 -18.96 1.93 5.40
C GLY A 193 -18.66 0.56 5.98
N ARG A 194 -19.42 -0.46 5.63
CA ARG A 194 -19.03 -1.84 5.96
C ARG A 194 -17.70 -2.15 5.30
N MET A 195 -16.81 -2.80 6.05
CA MET A 195 -15.58 -3.38 5.54
C MET A 195 -15.62 -4.88 5.81
N GLU A 196 -15.51 -5.67 4.77
CA GLU A 196 -15.59 -7.12 4.82
C GLU A 196 -14.42 -7.75 4.07
N THR A 197 -13.99 -8.89 4.52
CA THR A 197 -12.95 -9.71 3.87
C THR A 197 -13.58 -11.01 3.42
N TYR A 198 -13.10 -11.52 2.29
CA TYR A 198 -13.61 -12.76 1.70
C TYR A 198 -12.47 -13.62 1.21
N ALA A 199 -12.48 -14.91 1.52
CA ALA A 199 -11.68 -15.90 0.83
C ALA A 199 -12.17 -16.10 -0.62
N PRO A 200 -11.35 -16.65 -1.52
CA PRO A 200 -11.70 -16.77 -2.95
C PRO A 200 -12.98 -17.55 -3.27
N ASP A 201 -13.39 -18.47 -2.39
CA ASP A 201 -14.58 -19.31 -2.52
C ASP A 201 -15.80 -18.78 -1.74
N GLU A 202 -15.65 -17.64 -1.07
CA GLU A 202 -16.71 -17.04 -0.23
C GLU A 202 -17.47 -15.92 -0.92
N TYR A 203 -17.12 -15.53 -2.14
CA TYR A 203 -17.78 -14.45 -2.86
C TYR A 203 -17.95 -14.74 -4.36
N LEU A 204 -18.93 -14.09 -4.96
CA LEU A 204 -19.04 -13.95 -6.41
C LEU A 204 -18.91 -12.46 -6.77
N VAL A 205 -18.12 -12.17 -7.80
CA VAL A 205 -17.84 -10.79 -8.24
C VAL A 205 -19.13 -10.01 -8.51
N ASP A 206 -20.12 -10.62 -9.17
CA ASP A 206 -21.39 -9.97 -9.50
C ASP A 206 -22.23 -9.65 -8.23
N GLU A 207 -22.16 -10.50 -7.19
CA GLU A 207 -22.85 -10.26 -5.92
C GLU A 207 -22.21 -9.08 -5.18
N VAL A 208 -20.86 -9.07 -5.07
CA VAL A 208 -20.13 -7.95 -4.46
C VAL A 208 -20.41 -6.65 -5.21
N LEU A 209 -20.43 -6.67 -6.55
CA LEU A 209 -20.76 -5.49 -7.35
C LEU A 209 -22.21 -5.02 -7.13
N GLY A 210 -23.14 -5.96 -6.94
CA GLY A 210 -24.55 -5.67 -6.60
C GLY A 210 -24.70 -4.95 -5.26
N ASP A 211 -23.84 -5.23 -4.28
CA ASP A 211 -23.80 -4.60 -2.96
C ASP A 211 -23.06 -3.25 -2.95
N ARG A 212 -22.62 -2.78 -4.09
CA ARG A 212 -22.05 -1.45 -4.30
C ARG A 212 -20.77 -1.20 -3.52
N PRO A 213 -19.66 -1.85 -3.89
CA PRO A 213 -18.35 -1.62 -3.31
C PRO A 213 -17.82 -0.23 -3.69
N TYR A 214 -17.23 0.46 -2.73
CA TYR A 214 -16.48 1.69 -2.94
C TYR A 214 -15.02 1.41 -3.24
N GLN A 215 -14.44 0.43 -2.53
CA GLN A 215 -13.06 -0.05 -2.76
C GLN A 215 -13.04 -1.58 -2.70
N VAL A 216 -12.22 -2.20 -3.52
CA VAL A 216 -11.88 -3.63 -3.44
C VAL A 216 -10.38 -3.78 -3.57
N TRP A 217 -9.74 -4.33 -2.58
CA TRP A 217 -8.30 -4.63 -2.56
C TRP A 217 -8.08 -6.14 -2.62
N LYS A 218 -7.06 -6.54 -3.33
CA LYS A 218 -6.67 -7.94 -3.55
C LYS A 218 -5.28 -8.19 -3.00
N PHE A 219 -4.82 -7.79 -1.95
CA PHE A 219 -3.45 -8.05 -1.49
C PHE A 219 -3.38 -8.28 0.02
N GLY A 220 -2.67 -9.32 0.38
CA GLY A 220 -2.49 -9.76 1.76
C GLY A 220 -3.47 -10.86 2.12
N PRO A 221 -3.25 -11.64 3.16
CA PRO A 221 -4.28 -12.49 3.72
C PRO A 221 -5.18 -11.69 4.66
N GLU A 222 -6.40 -12.17 4.85
CA GLU A 222 -7.22 -11.76 5.98
C GLU A 222 -6.52 -12.12 7.29
N LEU A 223 -6.46 -11.19 8.24
CA LEU A 223 -5.69 -11.33 9.48
C LEU A 223 -6.53 -11.69 10.70
N LEU A 224 -7.85 -11.46 10.65
CA LEU A 224 -8.76 -11.64 11.77
C LEU A 224 -9.84 -12.66 11.43
N GLU A 225 -10.28 -13.41 12.44
CA GLU A 225 -11.49 -14.20 12.41
C GLU A 225 -12.72 -13.27 12.53
N SER A 226 -13.91 -13.78 12.23
CA SER A 226 -15.15 -13.00 12.30
C SER A 226 -15.48 -12.46 13.70
N ASP A 227 -14.90 -13.05 14.75
CA ASP A 227 -15.03 -12.59 16.13
C ASP A 227 -13.97 -11.55 16.53
N GLY A 228 -13.09 -11.15 15.59
CA GLY A 228 -12.00 -10.21 15.79
C GLY A 228 -10.73 -10.81 16.40
N SER A 229 -10.68 -12.10 16.65
CA SER A 229 -9.45 -12.77 17.07
C SER A 229 -8.45 -12.92 15.90
N ALA A 230 -7.17 -13.01 16.21
CA ALA A 230 -6.14 -13.16 15.15
C ALA A 230 -6.21 -14.58 14.55
N LYS A 231 -6.17 -14.66 13.22
CA LYS A 231 -6.03 -15.93 12.50
C LYS A 231 -4.68 -16.57 12.78
N SER A 232 -4.65 -17.90 12.81
CA SER A 232 -3.43 -18.71 12.94
C SER A 232 -2.97 -19.32 11.61
N VAL A 233 -3.84 -19.33 10.60
CA VAL A 233 -3.58 -19.82 9.25
C VAL A 233 -4.01 -18.78 8.25
N PHE A 234 -3.16 -18.51 7.26
CA PHE A 234 -3.36 -17.45 6.29
C PHE A 234 -3.35 -17.98 4.86
N ASN A 235 -4.19 -17.41 4.00
CA ASN A 235 -4.07 -17.59 2.55
C ASN A 235 -2.88 -16.79 2.04
N THR A 236 -1.84 -17.47 1.57
CA THR A 236 -0.61 -16.83 1.07
C THR A 236 -0.43 -17.03 -0.44
N SER A 237 -1.50 -17.34 -1.17
CA SER A 237 -1.43 -17.69 -2.59
C SER A 237 -0.77 -16.60 -3.44
N ASP A 238 -1.03 -15.34 -3.13
CA ASP A 238 -0.49 -14.19 -3.86
C ASP A 238 0.53 -13.36 -3.04
N VAL A 239 0.92 -13.86 -1.86
CA VAL A 239 1.89 -13.14 -1.02
C VAL A 239 3.30 -13.40 -1.54
N LEU A 240 3.97 -12.34 -1.95
CA LEU A 240 5.39 -12.41 -2.32
C LEU A 240 6.24 -12.65 -1.07
N THR A 241 7.24 -13.52 -1.19
CA THR A 241 8.22 -13.76 -0.13
C THR A 241 9.09 -12.52 0.05
N GLY A 242 9.07 -11.93 1.23
CA GLY A 242 9.89 -10.78 1.59
C GLY A 242 9.18 -9.82 2.54
N LEU A 243 9.93 -8.83 3.03
CA LEU A 243 9.38 -7.72 3.79
C LEU A 243 8.95 -6.63 2.81
N HIS A 244 7.67 -6.35 2.77
CA HIS A 244 7.09 -5.26 1.98
C HIS A 244 6.51 -4.24 2.97
N PRO A 245 7.20 -3.12 3.18
CA PRO A 245 6.68 -2.04 4.02
C PRO A 245 5.56 -1.28 3.31
#